data_39d3e4a219a41b22a95f46d59534a0ba
#
_entry.id   39d3e4a219a41b22a95f46d59534a0ba
#
_cell.length_a   1.000
_cell.length_b   1.000
_cell.length_c   1.000
_cell.angle_alpha   90.00
_cell.angle_beta   90.00
_cell.angle_gamma   90.00
#
_symmetry.space_group_name_H-M   'P 1'
#
loop_
_entity.id
_entity.type
_entity.pdbx_description
1 polymer ?
#
loop_
_entity_poly.entity_id
_entity_poly.type
_entity_poly.pdbx_seq_one_letter_code
_entity_poly.pdbx_strand_id
1 'polypeptide(L)'
;PVCEEYGVNMCVHPDDPPFQVLGLPRIVTDEADIAWILSAVDNPHNGLTFCAGSLSAGEQNDTRELARKFARRTHFVHLRSTKAIPGGNFIESSHLEGRGHLIDLIRIFEKENPGLPMRVDHGRMMLGDEDKGYNAGYSFHGRMLALAQVEGMLAVVDDELYGKSV
;
A
#
# COMPACT_ATOMS: atom_id res chain seq x y z
N PRO A 1 -10.54 -22.81 7.59
CA PRO A 1 -11.48 -23.26 8.65
C PRO A 1 -11.52 -22.28 9.83
N VAL A 2 -10.37 -22.01 10.51
CA VAL A 2 -10.34 -21.13 11.70
C VAL A 2 -10.82 -19.71 11.38
N CYS A 3 -10.38 -19.13 10.27
CA CYS A 3 -10.79 -17.78 9.86
C CYS A 3 -12.30 -17.70 9.62
N GLU A 4 -12.87 -18.71 8.99
CA GLU A 4 -14.31 -18.82 8.76
C GLU A 4 -15.09 -18.98 10.06
N GLU A 5 -14.59 -19.82 10.96
CA GLU A 5 -15.21 -20.07 12.27
C GLU A 5 -15.30 -18.82 13.13
N TYR A 6 -14.25 -17.98 13.10
CA TYR A 6 -14.16 -16.78 13.94
C TYR A 6 -14.43 -15.47 13.17
N GLY A 7 -14.76 -15.50 11.89
CA GLY A 7 -15.03 -14.32 11.07
C GLY A 7 -13.81 -13.39 10.94
N VAL A 8 -12.60 -13.95 10.88
CA VAL A 8 -11.34 -13.20 10.82
C VAL A 8 -10.73 -13.34 9.42
N ASN A 9 -10.18 -12.26 8.89
CA ASN A 9 -9.45 -12.28 7.63
C ASN A 9 -7.93 -12.37 7.88
N MET A 10 -7.27 -13.24 7.12
CA MET A 10 -5.81 -13.31 7.02
C MET A 10 -5.36 -12.49 5.83
N CYS A 11 -4.33 -11.69 6.01
CA CYS A 11 -3.78 -10.84 4.95
C CYS A 11 -2.29 -11.09 4.79
N VAL A 12 -1.85 -11.48 3.59
CA VAL A 12 -0.43 -11.52 3.27
C VAL A 12 0.03 -10.11 2.88
N HIS A 13 1.18 -9.68 3.41
CA HIS A 13 1.84 -8.44 3.05
C HIS A 13 2.89 -8.71 1.97
N PRO A 14 2.99 -7.91 0.90
CA PRO A 14 4.06 -8.03 -0.09
C PRO A 14 5.43 -7.87 0.55
N ASP A 15 6.44 -8.50 -0.03
CA ASP A 15 7.82 -8.29 0.39
C ASP A 15 8.25 -6.82 0.20
N ASP A 16 9.04 -6.32 1.11
CA ASP A 16 9.63 -4.98 1.05
C ASP A 16 11.16 -5.05 1.19
N PRO A 17 11.89 -4.79 0.12
CA PRO A 17 11.45 -4.55 -1.27
C PRO A 17 10.97 -5.83 -1.98
N PRO A 18 10.18 -5.70 -3.08
CA PRO A 18 9.65 -6.83 -3.84
C PRO A 18 10.66 -7.31 -4.90
N PHE A 19 11.90 -7.49 -4.50
CA PHE A 19 13.00 -8.04 -5.30
C PHE A 19 14.05 -8.66 -4.40
N GLN A 20 14.91 -9.51 -4.95
CA GLN A 20 15.94 -10.21 -4.18
C GLN A 20 16.89 -9.25 -3.48
N VAL A 21 17.18 -9.55 -2.21
CA VAL A 21 18.16 -8.82 -1.39
C VAL A 21 19.22 -9.80 -0.90
N LEU A 22 20.47 -9.45 -1.08
CA LEU A 22 21.63 -10.30 -0.72
C LEU A 22 21.58 -11.71 -1.33
N GLY A 23 21.00 -11.85 -2.52
CA GLY A 23 20.83 -13.14 -3.19
C GLY A 23 19.73 -14.04 -2.61
N LEU A 24 18.95 -13.56 -1.64
CA LEU A 24 17.84 -14.31 -1.06
C LEU A 24 16.56 -14.04 -1.84
N PRO A 25 15.78 -15.09 -2.17
CA PRO A 25 14.52 -14.94 -2.87
C PRO A 25 13.46 -14.24 -2.01
N ARG A 26 12.46 -13.68 -2.66
CA ARG A 26 11.25 -13.15 -2.06
C ARG A 26 10.05 -14.02 -2.43
N ILE A 27 8.95 -13.87 -1.72
CA ILE A 27 7.77 -14.73 -1.83
C ILE A 27 6.61 -14.00 -2.49
N VAL A 28 6.41 -12.72 -2.19
CA VAL A 28 5.28 -11.92 -2.69
C VAL A 28 5.82 -10.64 -3.31
N THR A 29 6.12 -10.70 -4.60
CA THR A 29 6.85 -9.64 -5.30
C THR A 29 6.05 -8.96 -6.40
N ASP A 30 5.10 -9.68 -7.02
CA ASP A 30 4.37 -9.23 -8.20
C ASP A 30 2.96 -9.83 -8.31
N GLU A 31 2.32 -9.57 -9.44
CA GLU A 31 0.99 -10.06 -9.75
C GLU A 31 0.89 -11.59 -9.71
N ALA A 32 1.88 -12.28 -10.25
CA ALA A 32 1.85 -13.74 -10.35
C ALA A 32 1.93 -14.39 -8.95
N ASP A 33 2.78 -13.89 -8.09
CA ASP A 33 2.92 -14.35 -6.72
C ASP A 33 1.62 -14.13 -5.91
N ILE A 34 1.04 -12.94 -6.02
CA ILE A 34 -0.24 -12.61 -5.36
C ILE A 34 -1.34 -13.54 -5.85
N ALA A 35 -1.47 -13.71 -7.17
CA ALA A 35 -2.48 -14.57 -7.76
C ALA A 35 -2.32 -16.03 -7.32
N TRP A 36 -1.08 -16.50 -7.23
CA TRP A 36 -0.77 -17.84 -6.76
C TRP A 36 -1.21 -18.07 -5.30
N ILE A 37 -0.84 -17.15 -4.40
CA ILE A 37 -1.20 -17.26 -2.97
C ILE A 37 -2.72 -17.23 -2.78
N LEU A 38 -3.42 -16.32 -3.48
CA LEU A 38 -4.87 -16.23 -3.36
C LEU A 38 -5.59 -17.44 -3.94
N SER A 39 -5.03 -18.07 -4.97
CA SER A 39 -5.59 -19.29 -5.58
C SER A 39 -5.24 -20.57 -4.84
N ALA A 40 -4.10 -20.62 -4.14
CA ALA A 40 -3.66 -21.79 -3.37
C ALA A 40 -4.68 -22.18 -2.29
N VAL A 41 -5.36 -21.19 -1.72
CA VAL A 41 -6.55 -21.35 -0.88
C VAL A 41 -7.58 -20.33 -1.34
N ASP A 42 -8.43 -20.70 -2.27
CA ASP A 42 -9.48 -19.82 -2.79
C ASP A 42 -10.63 -19.65 -1.79
N ASN A 43 -10.38 -18.80 -0.82
CA ASN A 43 -11.30 -18.50 0.27
C ASN A 43 -11.31 -16.99 0.52
N PRO A 44 -12.48 -16.34 0.71
CA PRO A 44 -12.56 -14.90 0.96
C PRO A 44 -11.76 -14.44 2.16
N HIS A 45 -11.52 -15.28 3.16
CA HIS A 45 -10.68 -14.97 4.32
C HIS A 45 -9.17 -15.04 4.04
N ASN A 46 -8.75 -15.54 2.88
CA ASN A 46 -7.36 -15.49 2.41
C ASN A 46 -7.19 -14.25 1.51
N GLY A 47 -6.57 -13.22 2.01
CA GLY A 47 -6.50 -11.93 1.32
C GLY A 47 -5.14 -11.27 1.36
N LEU A 48 -5.13 -10.01 0.95
CA LEU A 48 -3.94 -9.19 0.77
C LEU A 48 -3.97 -7.98 1.69
N THR A 49 -2.87 -7.68 2.34
CA THR A 49 -2.54 -6.32 2.75
C THR A 49 -1.90 -5.62 1.56
N PHE A 50 -2.65 -4.78 0.87
CA PHE A 50 -2.12 -4.07 -0.30
C PHE A 50 -1.20 -2.94 0.16
N CYS A 51 0.11 -3.16 0.12
CA CYS A 51 1.09 -2.13 0.42
C CYS A 51 1.56 -1.44 -0.87
N ALA A 52 1.03 -0.25 -1.14
CA ALA A 52 1.38 0.52 -2.32
C ALA A 52 2.89 0.85 -2.37
N GLY A 53 3.49 1.12 -1.21
CA GLY A 53 4.93 1.40 -1.13
C GLY A 53 5.80 0.21 -1.49
N SER A 54 5.54 -0.95 -0.87
CA SER A 54 6.28 -2.17 -1.18
C SER A 54 6.15 -2.54 -2.66
N LEU A 55 4.93 -2.61 -3.18
CA LEU A 55 4.70 -2.97 -4.58
C LEU A 55 5.30 -1.96 -5.55
N SER A 56 5.22 -0.64 -5.26
CA SER A 56 5.78 0.40 -6.12
C SER A 56 7.30 0.47 -6.14
N ALA A 57 7.99 -0.15 -5.17
CA ALA A 57 9.44 -0.29 -5.17
C ALA A 57 9.93 -1.24 -6.28
N GLY A 58 9.09 -2.18 -6.72
CA GLY A 58 9.37 -3.06 -7.86
C GLY A 58 9.05 -2.38 -9.19
N GLU A 59 10.03 -2.30 -10.10
CA GLU A 59 9.85 -1.65 -11.40
C GLU A 59 8.84 -2.38 -12.31
N GLN A 60 8.67 -3.69 -12.09
CA GLN A 60 7.75 -4.55 -12.82
C GLN A 60 6.27 -4.30 -12.47
N ASN A 61 5.98 -3.62 -11.36
CA ASN A 61 4.63 -3.45 -10.85
C ASN A 61 3.98 -2.12 -11.28
N ASP A 62 2.76 -2.18 -11.79
CA ASP A 62 1.81 -1.05 -11.81
C ASP A 62 0.80 -1.24 -10.67
N THR A 63 0.89 -0.40 -9.65
CA THR A 63 0.03 -0.52 -8.46
C THR A 63 -1.45 -0.37 -8.76
N ARG A 64 -1.82 0.38 -9.81
CA ARG A 64 -3.22 0.58 -10.23
C ARG A 64 -3.81 -0.69 -10.86
N GLU A 65 -3.03 -1.37 -11.72
CA GLU A 65 -3.45 -2.64 -12.30
C GLU A 65 -3.60 -3.73 -11.22
N LEU A 66 -2.62 -3.81 -10.32
CA LEU A 66 -2.68 -4.72 -9.18
C LEU A 66 -3.91 -4.44 -8.29
N ALA A 67 -4.19 -3.17 -8.00
CA ALA A 67 -5.36 -2.80 -7.20
C ALA A 67 -6.67 -3.20 -7.89
N ARG A 68 -6.85 -2.90 -9.19
CA ARG A 68 -8.04 -3.32 -9.94
C ARG A 68 -8.26 -4.83 -9.89
N LYS A 69 -7.18 -5.59 -10.00
CA LYS A 69 -7.24 -7.04 -10.02
C LYS A 69 -7.57 -7.65 -8.65
N PHE A 70 -7.01 -7.10 -7.58
CA PHE A 70 -7.04 -7.72 -6.25
C PHE A 70 -7.87 -6.95 -5.21
N ALA A 71 -8.56 -5.85 -5.57
CA ALA A 71 -9.31 -5.03 -4.63
C ALA A 71 -10.26 -5.83 -3.76
N ARG A 72 -11.02 -6.77 -4.34
CA ARG A 72 -12.01 -7.59 -3.63
C ARG A 72 -11.43 -8.65 -2.70
N ARG A 73 -10.14 -8.92 -2.82
CA ARG A 73 -9.39 -9.84 -1.95
C ARG A 73 -8.40 -9.07 -1.07
N THR A 74 -8.44 -7.75 -1.09
CA THR A 74 -7.67 -6.89 -0.20
C THR A 74 -8.48 -6.62 1.07
N HIS A 75 -7.88 -6.82 2.24
CA HIS A 75 -8.53 -6.59 3.53
C HIS A 75 -7.93 -5.43 4.30
N PHE A 76 -6.79 -4.91 3.86
CA PHE A 76 -6.13 -3.76 4.44
C PHE A 76 -5.24 -3.06 3.42
N VAL A 77 -5.13 -1.74 3.47
CA VAL A 77 -4.28 -0.97 2.55
C VAL A 77 -3.26 -0.14 3.31
N HIS A 78 -2.01 -0.22 2.86
CA HIS A 78 -0.96 0.70 3.23
C HIS A 78 -0.74 1.71 2.10
N LEU A 79 -1.09 2.96 2.36
CA LEU A 79 -0.90 4.09 1.45
C LEU A 79 0.49 4.70 1.68
N ARG A 80 1.45 4.19 0.96
CA ARG A 80 2.85 4.63 0.95
C ARG A 80 3.31 4.75 -0.49
N SER A 81 4.22 5.66 -0.80
CA SER A 81 4.72 5.85 -2.15
C SER A 81 6.23 5.86 -2.20
N THR A 82 6.80 5.25 -3.23
CA THR A 82 8.24 5.21 -3.49
C THR A 82 8.58 5.86 -4.82
N LYS A 83 9.83 6.28 -4.96
CA LYS A 83 10.38 6.84 -6.19
C LYS A 83 11.65 6.07 -6.56
N ALA A 84 11.68 5.53 -7.78
CA ALA A 84 12.86 4.87 -8.29
C ALA A 84 14.02 5.88 -8.47
N ILE A 85 15.24 5.42 -8.18
CA ILE A 85 16.48 6.13 -8.43
C ILE A 85 17.44 5.25 -9.22
N PRO A 86 18.47 5.83 -9.89
CA PRO A 86 19.40 5.04 -10.68
C PRO A 86 20.02 3.88 -9.92
N GLY A 87 20.29 2.77 -10.62
CA GLY A 87 20.92 1.58 -10.05
C GLY A 87 19.96 0.57 -9.43
N GLY A 88 18.67 0.63 -9.76
CA GLY A 88 17.66 -0.33 -9.26
C GLY A 88 17.28 -0.12 -7.79
N ASN A 89 17.58 1.06 -7.25
CA ASN A 89 17.23 1.44 -5.90
C ASN A 89 15.97 2.32 -5.87
N PHE A 90 15.44 2.57 -4.68
CA PHE A 90 14.32 3.49 -4.49
C PHE A 90 14.47 4.30 -3.20
N ILE A 91 13.73 5.36 -3.11
CA ILE A 91 13.60 6.19 -1.91
C ILE A 91 12.13 6.41 -1.56
N GLU A 92 11.85 6.75 -0.32
CA GLU A 92 10.52 7.19 0.09
C GLU A 92 10.12 8.48 -0.65
N SER A 93 8.90 8.52 -1.15
CA SER A 93 8.31 9.68 -1.80
C SER A 93 7.28 10.36 -0.91
N SER A 94 6.88 11.57 -1.28
CA SER A 94 5.66 12.17 -0.76
C SER A 94 4.46 11.29 -1.15
N HIS A 95 3.42 11.29 -0.34
CA HIS A 95 2.16 10.59 -0.66
C HIS A 95 1.44 11.17 -1.88
N LEU A 96 1.77 12.42 -2.26
CA LEU A 96 1.25 13.07 -3.47
C LEU A 96 2.05 12.74 -4.74
N GLU A 97 3.18 12.07 -4.60
CA GLU A 97 4.13 11.80 -5.70
C GLU A 97 4.54 10.33 -5.73
N GLY A 98 5.44 10.02 -6.66
CA GLY A 98 6.04 8.69 -6.78
C GLY A 98 5.16 7.68 -7.52
N ARG A 99 5.55 6.42 -7.41
CA ARG A 99 4.97 5.30 -8.17
C ARG A 99 3.80 4.61 -7.45
N GLY A 100 3.46 5.07 -6.25
CA GLY A 100 2.34 4.53 -5.49
C GLY A 100 0.98 4.85 -6.10
N HIS A 101 0.85 5.97 -6.84
CA HIS A 101 -0.40 6.45 -7.47
C HIS A 101 -1.58 6.51 -6.50
N LEU A 102 -1.35 7.02 -5.29
CA LEU A 102 -2.25 6.82 -4.14
C LEU A 102 -3.67 7.32 -4.36
N ILE A 103 -3.86 8.45 -5.02
CA ILE A 103 -5.22 8.95 -5.31
C ILE A 103 -6.00 8.00 -6.23
N ASP A 104 -5.32 7.37 -7.20
CA ASP A 104 -5.95 6.38 -8.07
C ASP A 104 -6.28 5.10 -7.28
N LEU A 105 -5.40 4.69 -6.36
CA LEU A 105 -5.66 3.53 -5.49
C LEU A 105 -6.87 3.77 -4.59
N ILE A 106 -6.97 4.94 -3.96
CA ILE A 106 -8.12 5.30 -3.14
C ILE A 106 -9.41 5.21 -3.96
N ARG A 107 -9.44 5.79 -5.18
CA ARG A 107 -10.60 5.67 -6.09
C ARG A 107 -10.97 4.22 -6.40
N ILE A 108 -9.97 3.38 -6.68
CA ILE A 108 -10.19 1.98 -7.00
C ILE A 108 -10.77 1.23 -5.80
N PHE A 109 -10.17 1.40 -4.63
CA PHE A 109 -10.61 0.69 -3.43
C PHE A 109 -11.97 1.17 -2.94
N GLU A 110 -12.23 2.48 -2.93
CA GLU A 110 -13.55 3.02 -2.56
C GLU A 110 -14.66 2.53 -3.50
N LYS A 111 -14.35 2.33 -4.78
CA LYS A 111 -15.31 1.82 -5.76
C LYS A 111 -15.52 0.31 -5.69
N GLU A 112 -14.45 -0.47 -5.55
CA GLU A 112 -14.47 -1.94 -5.67
C GLU A 112 -14.63 -2.66 -4.31
N ASN A 113 -14.24 -2.02 -3.22
CA ASN A 113 -14.28 -2.56 -1.86
C ASN A 113 -14.49 -1.44 -0.84
N PRO A 114 -15.66 -0.75 -0.86
CA PRO A 114 -15.92 0.40 -0.02
C PRO A 114 -15.85 0.06 1.48
N GLY A 115 -15.30 0.99 2.26
CA GLY A 115 -15.11 0.80 3.71
C GLY A 115 -13.88 -0.03 4.08
N LEU A 116 -13.01 -0.32 3.12
CA LEU A 116 -11.75 -1.01 3.36
C LEU A 116 -10.83 -0.18 4.27
N PRO A 117 -10.31 -0.74 5.39
CA PRO A 117 -9.38 -0.02 6.25
C PRO A 117 -8.09 0.36 5.50
N MET A 118 -7.72 1.63 5.59
CA MET A 118 -6.50 2.17 4.99
C MET A 118 -5.67 2.91 6.04
N ARG A 119 -4.34 2.87 5.89
CA ARG A 119 -3.42 3.65 6.73
C ARG A 119 -2.27 4.21 5.91
N VAL A 120 -1.65 5.26 6.40
CA VAL A 120 -0.50 5.92 5.75
C VAL A 120 0.81 5.14 5.84
N ASP A 121 0.83 4.00 6.52
CA ASP A 121 2.02 3.20 6.79
C ASP A 121 3.11 4.01 7.50
N HIS A 122 4.06 4.57 6.77
CA HIS A 122 5.04 5.53 7.26
C HIS A 122 5.29 6.63 6.23
N GLY A 123 5.88 7.73 6.67
CA GLY A 123 6.28 8.84 5.81
C GLY A 123 7.75 8.78 5.47
N ARG A 124 8.27 9.90 5.05
CA ARG A 124 9.71 10.14 4.86
C ARG A 124 10.30 10.88 6.06
N MET A 125 11.61 10.87 6.16
CA MET A 125 12.32 11.66 7.15
C MET A 125 12.05 13.15 6.92
N MET A 126 11.73 13.87 7.97
CA MET A 126 11.46 15.30 7.95
C MET A 126 12.65 16.09 8.47
N LEU A 127 12.73 17.38 8.10
CA LEU A 127 13.74 18.27 8.61
C LEU A 127 13.69 18.32 10.16
N GLY A 128 14.84 18.06 10.79
CA GLY A 128 14.97 18.01 12.25
C GLY A 128 14.58 16.68 12.88
N ASP A 129 14.45 15.61 12.10
CA ASP A 129 14.27 14.24 12.62
C ASP A 129 15.60 13.50 12.86
N GLU A 130 16.71 14.00 12.29
CA GLU A 130 17.99 13.31 12.24
C GLU A 130 18.53 12.98 13.63
N ASP A 131 18.33 13.86 14.59
CA ASP A 131 18.90 13.73 15.97
C ASP A 131 17.87 13.21 17.00
N LYS A 132 16.66 12.79 16.58
CA LYS A 132 15.60 12.41 17.51
C LYS A 132 15.48 10.91 17.80
N GLY A 133 16.37 10.09 17.22
CA GLY A 133 16.39 8.66 17.45
C GLY A 133 15.20 7.90 16.86
N TYR A 134 14.45 8.49 15.95
CA TYR A 134 13.43 7.79 15.18
C TYR A 134 14.05 6.91 14.09
N ASN A 135 13.43 5.79 13.81
CA ASN A 135 13.68 5.12 12.53
C ASN A 135 13.25 6.04 11.39
N ALA A 136 14.01 6.04 10.31
CA ALA A 136 13.71 6.85 9.13
C ALA A 136 12.26 6.62 8.66
N GLY A 137 11.52 7.71 8.47
CA GLY A 137 10.12 7.67 8.04
C GLY A 137 9.08 7.44 9.16
N TYR A 138 9.51 7.12 10.38
CA TYR A 138 8.60 6.83 11.49
C TYR A 138 8.42 7.98 12.48
N SER A 139 8.87 9.19 12.14
CA SER A 139 8.65 10.36 12.98
C SER A 139 7.16 10.72 13.08
N PHE A 140 6.80 11.36 14.18
CA PHE A 140 5.44 11.88 14.36
C PHE A 140 5.06 12.88 13.26
N HIS A 141 5.94 13.86 12.98
CA HIS A 141 5.68 14.88 11.96
C HIS A 141 5.56 14.29 10.55
N GLY A 142 6.41 13.32 10.19
CA GLY A 142 6.35 12.64 8.91
C GLY A 142 5.03 11.90 8.71
N ARG A 143 4.53 11.23 9.76
CA ARG A 143 3.24 10.54 9.72
C ARG A 143 2.05 11.50 9.69
N MET A 144 2.10 12.60 10.43
CA MET A 144 1.05 13.63 10.40
C MET A 144 0.95 14.29 9.02
N LEU A 145 2.09 14.60 8.39
CA LEU A 145 2.08 15.11 7.02
C LEU A 145 1.48 14.11 6.04
N ALA A 146 1.88 12.85 6.14
CA ALA A 146 1.35 11.77 5.32
C ALA A 146 -0.18 11.63 5.49
N LEU A 147 -0.66 11.65 6.73
CA LEU A 147 -2.09 11.58 7.04
C LEU A 147 -2.86 12.75 6.44
N ALA A 148 -2.38 13.98 6.61
CA ALA A 148 -3.02 15.16 6.02
C ALA A 148 -3.09 15.10 4.49
N GLN A 149 -2.06 14.56 3.83
CA GLN A 149 -2.07 14.35 2.39
C GLN A 149 -3.11 13.30 1.97
N VAL A 150 -3.20 12.19 2.70
CA VAL A 150 -4.19 11.13 2.43
C VAL A 150 -5.62 11.62 2.71
N GLU A 151 -5.85 12.35 3.80
CA GLU A 151 -7.16 12.96 4.09
C GLU A 151 -7.60 13.90 2.97
N GLY A 152 -6.68 14.72 2.44
CA GLY A 152 -6.98 15.56 1.28
C GLY A 152 -7.36 14.78 0.02
N MET A 153 -6.67 13.64 -0.24
CA MET A 153 -7.03 12.76 -1.37
C MET A 153 -8.40 12.11 -1.15
N LEU A 154 -8.68 11.61 0.06
CA LEU A 154 -9.96 11.01 0.41
C LEU A 154 -11.11 12.01 0.23
N ALA A 155 -10.94 13.26 0.68
CA ALA A 155 -11.94 14.31 0.50
C ALA A 155 -12.27 14.56 -0.98
N VAL A 156 -11.26 14.58 -1.86
CA VAL A 156 -11.47 14.71 -3.31
C VAL A 156 -12.21 13.49 -3.87
N VAL A 157 -11.81 12.28 -3.50
CA VAL A 157 -12.43 11.05 -3.99
C VAL A 157 -13.89 10.92 -3.49
N ASP A 158 -14.15 11.30 -2.25
CA ASP A 158 -15.51 11.31 -1.69
C ASP A 158 -16.43 12.27 -2.43
N ASP A 159 -15.95 13.47 -2.77
CA ASP A 159 -16.70 14.42 -3.59
C ASP A 159 -16.98 13.86 -5.00
N GLU A 160 -15.96 13.30 -5.64
CA GLU A 160 -16.08 12.68 -6.98
C GLU A 160 -17.07 11.52 -7.03
N LEU A 161 -17.07 10.64 -6.01
CA LEU A 161 -17.86 9.41 -6.03
C LEU A 161 -19.25 9.57 -5.41
N TYR A 162 -19.38 10.43 -4.41
CA TYR A 162 -20.59 10.51 -3.56
C TYR A 162 -21.22 11.91 -3.53
N GLY A 163 -20.60 12.92 -4.17
CA GLY A 163 -21.08 14.30 -4.15
C GLY A 163 -21.09 14.91 -2.74
N LYS A 164 -20.22 14.45 -1.88
CA LYS A 164 -20.05 14.97 -0.52
C LYS A 164 -19.13 16.19 -0.57
N SER A 165 -19.72 17.38 -0.68
CA SER A 165 -18.95 18.61 -0.48
C SER A 165 -18.28 18.61 0.88
N VAL A 166 -16.98 18.86 0.90
CA VAL A 166 -16.19 19.04 2.11
C VAL A 166 -16.52 20.38 2.78
#